data_9b10f5dd35fbfd29e08d48160c2f3da8
#
_entry.id   9b10f5dd35fbfd29e08d48160c2f3da8
#
_cell.length_a   1.000
_cell.length_b   1.000
_cell.length_c   1.000
_cell.angle_alpha   90.00
_cell.angle_beta   90.00
_cell.angle_gamma   90.00
#
_symmetry.space_group_name_H-M   'P 1'
#
loop_
_entity.id
_entity.type
_entity.pdbx_description
1 polymer ?
#
loop_
_entity_poly.entity_id
_entity_poly.type
_entity_poly.pdbx_seq_one_letter_code
_entity_poly.pdbx_strand_id
1 'polypeptide(L)'
;MQPPAEFIRPGYRGSGKLEGRIALITGADSGIGRSAAIHFAREGADVAIMYLSEDEDARETQRLIEAEGRRCLSIAGDIRDAAFCRSALQQVVDTFGGLNILVNNAGTQQVCTDLTELDDDQWEQTFATNIHGMFYLTKAALPYLGEDDSIINTASVNAYIGPDFLVDYTATKGAVQALMRSFSMALMDQG
;
A
#
# COMPACT_ATOMS: atom_id res chain seq x y z
N MET A 1 -5.53 11.28 16.48
CA MET A 1 -6.58 10.37 16.99
C MET A 1 -6.39 10.20 18.48
N GLN A 2 -7.43 10.33 19.31
CA GLN A 2 -7.36 10.03 20.74
C GLN A 2 -8.51 9.08 21.08
N PRO A 3 -8.26 7.92 21.71
CA PRO A 3 -6.92 7.42 22.07
C PRO A 3 -6.04 7.12 20.85
N PRO A 4 -4.70 6.98 21.03
CA PRO A 4 -3.81 6.60 19.93
C PRO A 4 -4.22 5.23 19.38
N ALA A 5 -4.02 5.03 18.07
CA ALA A 5 -4.35 3.77 17.43
C ALA A 5 -3.46 2.63 17.97
N GLU A 6 -4.06 1.49 18.29
CA GLU A 6 -3.32 0.26 18.55
C GLU A 6 -2.90 -0.35 17.20
N PHE A 7 -1.59 -0.41 16.94
CA PHE A 7 -1.06 -0.97 15.70
C PHE A 7 -0.98 -2.49 15.73
N ILE A 8 -0.77 -3.07 16.91
CA ILE A 8 -0.63 -4.50 17.10
C ILE A 8 -1.09 -4.88 18.52
N ARG A 9 -1.83 -5.96 18.64
CA ARG A 9 -2.28 -6.43 19.96
C ARG A 9 -1.09 -6.93 20.81
N PRO A 10 -0.96 -6.54 22.09
CA PRO A 10 0.16 -6.93 22.94
C PRO A 10 0.38 -8.45 23.05
N GLY A 11 -0.68 -9.25 22.94
CA GLY A 11 -0.61 -10.70 23.00
C GLY A 11 -0.40 -11.42 21.69
N TYR A 12 -0.33 -10.69 20.54
CA TYR A 12 -0.12 -11.32 19.24
C TYR A 12 1.33 -11.83 19.14
N ARG A 13 1.48 -13.10 18.87
CA ARG A 13 2.78 -13.74 18.60
C ARG A 13 2.83 -14.16 17.14
N GLY A 14 3.89 -13.75 16.44
CA GLY A 14 4.18 -14.22 15.10
C GLY A 14 4.39 -15.73 15.07
N SER A 15 4.05 -16.35 13.97
CA SER A 15 4.21 -17.77 13.71
C SER A 15 5.18 -18.06 12.57
N GLY A 16 5.86 -17.03 12.06
CA GLY A 16 6.86 -17.15 11.00
C GLY A 16 6.25 -17.35 9.60
N LYS A 17 4.98 -16.96 9.38
CA LYS A 17 4.30 -17.15 8.08
C LYS A 17 4.97 -16.44 6.92
N LEU A 18 5.71 -15.37 7.20
CA LEU A 18 6.40 -14.56 6.21
C LEU A 18 7.93 -14.63 6.35
N GLU A 19 8.45 -15.68 7.00
CA GLU A 19 9.89 -15.83 7.17
C GLU A 19 10.60 -15.87 5.81
N GLY A 20 11.60 -14.97 5.65
CA GLY A 20 12.37 -14.83 4.40
C GLY A 20 11.64 -14.13 3.26
N ARG A 21 10.40 -13.66 3.47
CA ARG A 21 9.66 -12.87 2.48
C ARG A 21 10.04 -11.39 2.56
N ILE A 22 9.89 -10.70 1.43
CA ILE A 22 10.15 -9.28 1.27
C ILE A 22 8.84 -8.59 0.86
N ALA A 23 8.40 -7.63 1.65
CA ALA A 23 7.16 -6.89 1.39
C ALA A 23 7.43 -5.42 1.08
N LEU A 24 6.72 -4.86 0.10
CA LEU A 24 6.62 -3.42 -0.15
C LEU A 24 5.20 -2.95 0.17
N ILE A 25 5.06 -1.96 1.05
CA ILE A 25 3.77 -1.44 1.49
C ILE A 25 3.71 0.07 1.27
N THR A 26 2.72 0.54 0.52
CA THR A 26 2.52 1.97 0.27
C THR A 26 1.61 2.61 1.32
N GLY A 27 1.85 3.88 1.67
CA GLY A 27 1.14 4.59 2.74
C GLY A 27 1.34 3.88 4.09
N ALA A 28 2.57 3.43 4.35
CA ALA A 28 2.88 2.65 5.54
C ALA A 28 3.50 3.48 6.68
N ASP A 29 3.55 4.79 6.50
CA ASP A 29 3.91 5.76 7.54
C ASP A 29 2.92 5.76 8.71
N SER A 30 1.65 5.44 8.45
CA SER A 30 0.58 5.54 9.45
C SER A 30 -0.56 4.52 9.23
N GLY A 31 -1.53 4.53 10.12
CA GLY A 31 -2.82 3.85 9.98
C GLY A 31 -2.73 2.35 9.66
N ILE A 32 -3.48 1.93 8.65
CA ILE A 32 -3.58 0.54 8.21
C ILE A 32 -2.24 0.05 7.64
N GLY A 33 -1.55 0.88 6.86
CA GLY A 33 -0.25 0.54 6.28
C GLY A 33 0.82 0.26 7.33
N ARG A 34 0.94 1.13 8.36
CA ARG A 34 1.83 0.90 9.51
C ARG A 34 1.49 -0.40 10.24
N SER A 35 0.20 -0.63 10.50
CA SER A 35 -0.24 -1.86 11.17
C SER A 35 0.13 -3.11 10.36
N ALA A 36 -0.10 -3.10 9.06
CA ALA A 36 0.29 -4.20 8.17
C ALA A 36 1.81 -4.42 8.20
N ALA A 37 2.60 -3.35 8.09
CA ALA A 37 4.06 -3.41 8.10
C ALA A 37 4.62 -4.06 9.37
N ILE A 38 4.11 -3.67 10.55
CA ILE A 38 4.54 -4.24 11.83
C ILE A 38 4.12 -5.71 11.94
N HIS A 39 2.91 -6.07 11.51
CA HIS A 39 2.47 -7.47 11.53
C HIS A 39 3.31 -8.34 10.58
N PHE A 40 3.64 -7.83 9.38
CA PHE A 40 4.48 -8.55 8.42
C PHE A 40 5.89 -8.77 8.98
N ALA A 41 6.47 -7.73 9.62
CA ALA A 41 7.75 -7.86 10.31
C ALA A 41 7.69 -8.91 11.43
N ARG A 42 6.64 -8.92 12.25
CA ARG A 42 6.45 -9.91 13.32
C ARG A 42 6.23 -11.34 12.79
N GLU A 43 5.74 -11.48 11.58
CA GLU A 43 5.63 -12.78 10.90
C GLU A 43 6.92 -13.17 10.14
N GLY A 44 7.97 -12.34 10.17
CA GLY A 44 9.29 -12.67 9.67
C GLY A 44 9.68 -12.02 8.34
N ALA A 45 8.88 -11.12 7.79
CA ALA A 45 9.21 -10.41 6.56
C ALA A 45 10.19 -9.25 6.77
N ASP A 46 11.08 -9.02 5.81
CA ASP A 46 11.73 -7.72 5.64
C ASP A 46 10.78 -6.77 4.92
N VAL A 47 10.72 -5.50 5.32
CA VAL A 47 9.66 -4.60 4.87
C VAL A 47 10.23 -3.31 4.29
N ALA A 48 9.85 -2.99 3.05
CA ALA A 48 9.97 -1.64 2.51
C ALA A 48 8.67 -0.87 2.74
N ILE A 49 8.76 0.36 3.19
CA ILE A 49 7.63 1.27 3.34
C ILE A 49 7.77 2.44 2.38
N MET A 50 6.67 2.78 1.68
CA MET A 50 6.60 3.99 0.87
C MET A 50 5.60 4.97 1.50
N TYR A 51 5.97 6.25 1.51
CA TYR A 51 5.17 7.34 2.05
C TYR A 51 5.39 8.62 1.23
N LEU A 52 4.51 9.62 1.36
CA LEU A 52 4.62 10.83 0.56
C LEU A 52 5.63 11.81 1.17
N SER A 53 5.39 12.30 2.39
CA SER A 53 6.14 13.40 3.02
C SER A 53 6.21 13.33 4.55
N GLU A 54 5.52 12.37 5.18
CA GLU A 54 5.38 12.28 6.63
C GLU A 54 6.58 11.57 7.28
N ASP A 55 7.77 12.20 7.21
CA ASP A 55 9.06 11.63 7.60
C ASP A 55 9.11 11.15 9.06
N GLU A 56 8.48 11.89 10.00
CA GLU A 56 8.48 11.50 11.42
C GLU A 56 7.67 10.24 11.65
N ASP A 57 6.51 10.14 11.02
CA ASP A 57 5.64 8.96 11.08
C ASP A 57 6.31 7.74 10.43
N ALA A 58 6.98 7.94 9.31
CA ALA A 58 7.73 6.90 8.62
C ALA A 58 8.91 6.38 9.46
N ARG A 59 9.66 7.28 10.12
CA ARG A 59 10.74 6.88 11.05
C ARG A 59 10.20 6.05 12.23
N GLU A 60 9.05 6.41 12.76
CA GLU A 60 8.43 5.62 13.84
C GLU A 60 8.01 4.23 13.33
N THR A 61 7.44 4.13 12.13
CA THR A 61 7.11 2.83 11.52
C THR A 61 8.37 2.00 11.31
N GLN A 62 9.44 2.59 10.78
CA GLN A 62 10.73 1.92 10.62
C GLN A 62 11.26 1.40 11.95
N ARG A 63 11.29 2.24 12.99
CA ARG A 63 11.72 1.84 14.33
C ARG A 63 10.94 0.65 14.89
N LEU A 64 9.63 0.61 14.63
CA LEU A 64 8.75 -0.48 15.07
C LEU A 64 9.02 -1.78 14.30
N ILE A 65 9.29 -1.72 13.00
CA ILE A 65 9.69 -2.88 12.19
C ILE A 65 11.05 -3.43 12.67
N GLU A 66 12.03 -2.55 12.89
CA GLU A 66 13.36 -2.92 13.35
C GLU A 66 13.33 -3.53 14.79
N ALA A 67 12.39 -3.09 15.63
CA ALA A 67 12.16 -3.67 16.96
C ALA A 67 11.63 -5.12 16.90
N GLU A 68 11.02 -5.54 15.78
CA GLU A 68 10.65 -6.94 15.52
C GLU A 68 11.84 -7.77 15.00
N GLY A 69 13.04 -7.17 14.90
CA GLY A 69 14.25 -7.84 14.41
C GLY A 69 14.36 -7.98 12.90
N ARG A 70 13.57 -7.20 12.15
CA ARG A 70 13.55 -7.25 10.67
C ARG A 70 14.17 -5.99 10.06
N ARG A 71 14.62 -6.11 8.80
CA ARG A 71 15.15 -4.95 8.06
C ARG A 71 14.00 -4.09 7.56
N CYS A 72 14.18 -2.77 7.60
CA CYS A 72 13.25 -1.81 7.02
C CYS A 72 13.97 -0.91 6.02
N LEU A 73 13.30 -0.63 4.88
CA LEU A 73 13.69 0.38 3.92
C LEU A 73 12.57 1.42 3.82
N SER A 74 12.87 2.68 4.14
CA SER A 74 11.92 3.78 4.04
C SER A 74 12.18 4.59 2.77
N ILE A 75 11.15 4.76 1.93
CA ILE A 75 11.23 5.47 0.63
C ILE A 75 10.18 6.58 0.60
N ALA A 76 10.65 7.83 0.61
CA ALA A 76 9.78 9.00 0.44
C ALA A 76 9.56 9.32 -1.04
N GLY A 77 8.31 9.60 -1.42
CA GLY A 77 7.98 10.11 -2.75
C GLY A 77 6.56 9.83 -3.20
N ASP A 78 6.25 10.33 -4.38
CA ASP A 78 4.89 10.37 -4.90
C ASP A 78 4.61 9.20 -5.85
N ILE A 79 3.71 8.32 -5.47
CA ILE A 79 3.29 7.17 -6.29
C ILE A 79 2.55 7.57 -7.58
N ARG A 80 2.11 8.83 -7.70
CA ARG A 80 1.51 9.36 -8.94
C ARG A 80 2.55 9.48 -10.07
N ASP A 81 3.84 9.49 -9.74
CA ASP A 81 4.94 9.48 -10.70
C ASP A 81 5.36 8.03 -11.03
N ALA A 82 5.09 7.62 -12.27
CA ALA A 82 5.46 6.29 -12.76
C ALA A 82 6.99 6.05 -12.79
N ALA A 83 7.81 7.09 -12.97
CA ALA A 83 9.26 6.96 -12.96
C ALA A 83 9.76 6.75 -11.53
N PHE A 84 9.21 7.48 -10.57
CA PHE A 84 9.46 7.26 -9.15
C PHE A 84 9.07 5.83 -8.73
N CYS A 85 7.88 5.36 -9.09
CA CYS A 85 7.44 3.99 -8.76
C CYS A 85 8.44 2.92 -9.24
N ARG A 86 8.95 3.06 -10.46
CA ARG A 86 9.97 2.13 -10.99
C ARG A 86 11.29 2.21 -10.22
N SER A 87 11.78 3.42 -9.93
CA SER A 87 13.05 3.60 -9.21
C SER A 87 12.95 3.14 -7.75
N ALA A 88 11.83 3.39 -7.10
CA ALA A 88 11.58 2.95 -5.73
C ALA A 88 11.53 1.42 -5.64
N LEU A 89 10.88 0.76 -6.59
CA LEU A 89 10.86 -0.70 -6.63
C LEU A 89 12.27 -1.27 -6.87
N GLN A 90 13.05 -0.66 -7.76
CA GLN A 90 14.43 -1.08 -7.98
C GLN A 90 15.27 -0.96 -6.69
N GLN A 91 15.07 0.10 -5.89
CA GLN A 91 15.73 0.24 -4.58
C GLN A 91 15.36 -0.90 -3.62
N VAL A 92 14.10 -1.35 -3.62
CA VAL A 92 13.66 -2.49 -2.82
C VAL A 92 14.42 -3.75 -3.22
N VAL A 93 14.47 -4.03 -4.53
CA VAL A 93 15.15 -5.21 -5.07
C VAL A 93 16.65 -5.16 -4.81
N ASP A 94 17.30 -4.01 -5.01
CA ASP A 94 18.73 -3.83 -4.76
C ASP A 94 19.07 -3.99 -3.27
N THR A 95 18.17 -3.58 -2.36
CA THR A 95 18.39 -3.61 -0.92
C THR A 95 18.15 -5.00 -0.32
N PHE A 96 17.09 -5.67 -0.76
CA PHE A 96 16.64 -6.92 -0.14
C PHE A 96 16.90 -8.16 -1.00
N GLY A 97 17.14 -8.00 -2.29
CA GLY A 97 17.42 -9.08 -3.23
C GLY A 97 16.18 -9.58 -4.00
N GLY A 98 15.01 -8.97 -3.81
CA GLY A 98 13.76 -9.36 -4.49
C GLY A 98 12.54 -8.67 -3.94
N LEU A 99 11.36 -9.19 -4.33
CA LEU A 99 10.06 -8.81 -3.81
C LEU A 99 9.14 -10.03 -3.82
N ASN A 100 8.37 -10.23 -2.75
CA ASN A 100 7.38 -11.31 -2.67
C ASN A 100 5.96 -10.78 -2.45
N ILE A 101 5.82 -9.62 -1.79
CA ILE A 101 4.51 -9.10 -1.44
C ILE A 101 4.47 -7.61 -1.77
N LEU A 102 3.53 -7.23 -2.64
CA LEU A 102 3.19 -5.82 -2.88
C LEU A 102 1.85 -5.50 -2.20
N VAL A 103 1.86 -4.50 -1.30
CA VAL A 103 0.63 -3.99 -0.68
C VAL A 103 0.36 -2.56 -1.18
N ASN A 104 -0.56 -2.42 -2.09
CA ASN A 104 -1.10 -1.16 -2.57
C ASN A 104 -2.13 -0.64 -1.54
N ASN A 105 -1.64 0.10 -0.54
CA ASN A 105 -2.47 0.62 0.53
C ASN A 105 -2.61 2.15 0.49
N ALA A 106 -1.63 2.87 -0.04
CA ALA A 106 -1.73 4.32 -0.17
C ALA A 106 -3.02 4.75 -0.88
N GLY A 107 -3.63 5.80 -0.36
CA GLY A 107 -4.86 6.33 -0.92
C GLY A 107 -5.25 7.63 -0.25
N THR A 108 -5.97 8.45 -0.99
CA THR A 108 -6.53 9.71 -0.50
C THR A 108 -8.05 9.71 -0.63
N GLN A 109 -8.70 10.48 0.23
CA GLN A 109 -10.12 10.81 0.16
C GLN A 109 -10.34 12.22 0.67
N GLN A 110 -11.25 12.94 0.07
CA GLN A 110 -11.68 14.24 0.53
C GLN A 110 -13.20 14.32 0.45
N VAL A 111 -13.82 14.81 1.52
CA VAL A 111 -15.27 14.95 1.59
C VAL A 111 -15.72 16.13 0.73
N CYS A 112 -16.71 15.89 -0.15
CA CYS A 112 -17.43 16.90 -0.88
C CYS A 112 -18.92 16.59 -0.77
N THR A 113 -19.67 17.44 -0.10
CA THR A 113 -21.11 17.20 0.21
C THR A 113 -22.06 17.74 -0.85
N ASP A 114 -21.58 18.56 -1.79
CA ASP A 114 -22.33 19.02 -2.95
C ASP A 114 -21.60 18.61 -4.22
N LEU A 115 -22.20 17.73 -5.00
CA LEU A 115 -21.58 17.21 -6.22
C LEU A 115 -21.26 18.32 -7.24
N THR A 116 -21.97 19.44 -7.22
CA THR A 116 -21.72 20.57 -8.13
C THR A 116 -20.46 21.36 -7.74
N GLU A 117 -19.98 21.18 -6.51
CA GLU A 117 -18.75 21.78 -5.97
C GLU A 117 -17.55 20.81 -5.97
N LEU A 118 -17.74 19.58 -6.47
CA LEU A 118 -16.63 18.65 -6.61
C LEU A 118 -15.65 19.17 -7.66
N ASP A 119 -14.46 19.58 -7.21
CA ASP A 119 -13.41 20.12 -8.06
C ASP A 119 -12.86 19.04 -9.01
N ASP A 120 -12.70 19.38 -10.28
CA ASP A 120 -12.09 18.50 -11.28
C ASP A 120 -10.66 18.10 -10.87
N ASP A 121 -9.90 19.01 -10.28
CA ASP A 121 -8.55 18.72 -9.75
C ASP A 121 -8.60 17.73 -8.59
N GLN A 122 -9.58 17.81 -7.69
CA GLN A 122 -9.78 16.81 -6.63
C GLN A 122 -10.07 15.42 -7.23
N TRP A 123 -10.95 15.36 -8.22
CA TRP A 123 -11.25 14.11 -8.95
C TRP A 123 -9.99 13.50 -9.55
N GLU A 124 -9.23 14.28 -10.32
CA GLU A 124 -8.00 13.82 -10.97
C GLU A 124 -6.94 13.36 -9.95
N GLN A 125 -6.74 14.09 -8.85
CA GLN A 125 -5.79 13.73 -7.81
C GLN A 125 -6.19 12.44 -7.09
N THR A 126 -7.48 12.24 -6.83
CA THR A 126 -7.98 11.02 -6.20
C THR A 126 -7.73 9.81 -7.11
N PHE A 127 -8.00 9.93 -8.41
CA PHE A 127 -7.68 8.86 -9.37
C PHE A 127 -6.18 8.65 -9.55
N ALA A 128 -5.40 9.72 -9.64
CA ALA A 128 -3.95 9.63 -9.78
C ALA A 128 -3.32 8.87 -8.60
N THR A 129 -3.75 9.14 -7.37
CA THR A 129 -3.23 8.47 -6.18
C THR A 129 -3.77 7.05 -6.06
N ASN A 130 -5.09 6.88 -6.08
CA ASN A 130 -5.74 5.62 -5.70
C ASN A 130 -5.69 4.56 -6.81
N ILE A 131 -5.55 4.98 -8.08
CA ILE A 131 -5.61 4.10 -9.25
C ILE A 131 -4.30 4.10 -10.04
N HIS A 132 -3.82 5.28 -10.49
CA HIS A 132 -2.63 5.32 -11.33
C HIS A 132 -1.40 4.84 -10.55
N GLY A 133 -1.20 5.31 -9.31
CA GLY A 133 -0.10 4.86 -8.45
C GLY A 133 -0.11 3.35 -8.21
N MET A 134 -1.29 2.79 -7.87
CA MET A 134 -1.48 1.35 -7.73
C MET A 134 -1.10 0.58 -9.02
N PHE A 135 -1.55 1.07 -10.17
CA PHE A 135 -1.24 0.46 -11.46
C PHE A 135 0.26 0.53 -11.78
N TYR A 136 0.91 1.69 -11.55
CA TYR A 136 2.34 1.85 -11.83
C TYR A 136 3.20 0.93 -11.00
N LEU A 137 2.92 0.83 -9.70
CA LEU A 137 3.64 -0.07 -8.81
C LEU A 137 3.38 -1.54 -9.14
N THR A 138 2.12 -1.92 -9.37
CA THR A 138 1.79 -3.29 -9.78
C THR A 138 2.56 -3.67 -11.03
N LYS A 139 2.49 -2.83 -12.10
CA LYS A 139 3.21 -3.09 -13.35
C LYS A 139 4.71 -3.18 -13.16
N ALA A 140 5.30 -2.33 -12.31
CA ALA A 140 6.72 -2.34 -12.03
C ALA A 140 7.15 -3.56 -11.22
N ALA A 141 6.27 -4.12 -10.38
CA ALA A 141 6.54 -5.27 -9.53
C ALA A 141 6.53 -6.61 -10.30
N LEU A 142 5.73 -6.72 -11.36
CA LEU A 142 5.53 -7.99 -12.08
C LEU A 142 6.82 -8.73 -12.47
N PRO A 143 7.92 -8.09 -12.92
CA PRO A 143 9.16 -8.79 -13.25
C PRO A 143 9.85 -9.48 -12.06
N TYR A 144 9.48 -9.15 -10.84
CA TYR A 144 10.10 -9.63 -9.59
C TYR A 144 9.19 -10.55 -8.78
N LEU A 145 7.93 -10.66 -9.16
CA LEU A 145 6.95 -11.54 -8.53
C LEU A 145 6.83 -12.85 -9.32
N GLY A 146 6.66 -13.96 -8.60
CA GLY A 146 6.51 -15.28 -9.18
C GLY A 146 5.45 -16.11 -8.46
N GLU A 147 5.52 -17.42 -8.65
CA GLU A 147 4.64 -18.36 -7.96
C GLU A 147 4.74 -18.18 -6.44
N ASP A 148 3.62 -18.26 -5.72
CA ASP A 148 3.51 -18.02 -4.27
C ASP A 148 3.73 -16.58 -3.79
N ASP A 149 3.92 -15.61 -4.68
CA ASP A 149 3.99 -14.20 -4.34
C ASP A 149 2.59 -13.55 -4.36
N SER A 150 2.46 -12.34 -3.81
CA SER A 150 1.13 -11.77 -3.61
C SER A 150 1.05 -10.28 -3.90
N ILE A 151 -0.04 -9.86 -4.53
CA ILE A 151 -0.42 -8.44 -4.68
C ILE A 151 -1.70 -8.21 -3.86
N ILE A 152 -1.63 -7.34 -2.87
CA ILE A 152 -2.74 -6.99 -1.98
C ILE A 152 -3.16 -5.55 -2.26
N ASN A 153 -4.45 -5.33 -2.51
CA ASN A 153 -4.99 -4.01 -2.81
C ASN A 153 -6.01 -3.60 -1.75
N THR A 154 -5.81 -2.45 -1.09
CA THR A 154 -6.72 -1.91 -0.09
C THR A 154 -7.96 -1.33 -0.76
N ALA A 155 -9.05 -2.08 -0.74
CA ALA A 155 -10.37 -1.65 -1.20
C ALA A 155 -11.13 -0.88 -0.10
N SER A 156 -12.42 -0.67 -0.30
CA SER A 156 -13.31 -0.03 0.68
C SER A 156 -14.73 -0.56 0.54
N VAL A 157 -15.45 -0.60 1.65
CA VAL A 157 -16.90 -0.82 1.68
C VAL A 157 -17.66 0.24 0.86
N ASN A 158 -17.09 1.44 0.72
CA ASN A 158 -17.67 2.52 -0.06
C ASN A 158 -17.85 2.18 -1.55
N ALA A 159 -17.06 1.25 -2.08
CA ALA A 159 -17.27 0.72 -3.43
C ALA A 159 -18.65 0.05 -3.63
N TYR A 160 -19.31 -0.34 -2.54
CA TYR A 160 -20.65 -0.96 -2.55
C TYR A 160 -21.74 -0.04 -2.01
N ILE A 161 -21.43 0.76 -0.98
CA ILE A 161 -22.42 1.64 -0.31
C ILE A 161 -22.69 2.89 -1.15
N GLY A 162 -21.65 3.48 -1.76
CA GLY A 162 -21.75 4.67 -2.59
C GLY A 162 -22.19 5.91 -1.82
N PRO A 163 -21.46 6.35 -0.74
CA PRO A 163 -21.85 7.54 -0.01
C PRO A 163 -21.78 8.79 -0.91
N ASP A 164 -22.76 9.65 -0.81
CA ASP A 164 -22.97 10.84 -1.64
C ASP A 164 -21.89 11.92 -1.44
N PHE A 165 -21.17 11.88 -0.33
CA PHE A 165 -20.12 12.83 0.04
C PHE A 165 -18.67 12.36 -0.28
N LEU A 166 -18.50 11.22 -0.95
CA LEU A 166 -17.20 10.65 -1.34
C LEU A 166 -17.25 10.05 -2.75
N VAL A 167 -17.77 10.80 -3.71
CA VAL A 167 -18.07 10.31 -5.06
C VAL A 167 -16.81 9.86 -5.81
N ASP A 168 -15.77 10.69 -5.81
CA ASP A 168 -14.46 10.40 -6.41
C ASP A 168 -13.77 9.19 -5.75
N TYR A 169 -13.70 9.18 -4.43
CA TYR A 169 -13.13 8.06 -3.67
C TYR A 169 -13.88 6.75 -3.93
N THR A 170 -15.22 6.79 -3.90
CA THR A 170 -16.08 5.65 -4.18
C THR A 170 -15.81 5.07 -5.57
N ALA A 171 -15.73 5.95 -6.58
CA ALA A 171 -15.42 5.56 -7.96
C ALA A 171 -14.05 4.84 -8.02
N THR A 172 -13.01 5.40 -7.36
CA THR A 172 -11.70 4.75 -7.33
C THR A 172 -11.73 3.40 -6.63
N LYS A 173 -12.47 3.23 -5.53
CA LYS A 173 -12.53 1.95 -4.81
C LYS A 173 -13.34 0.89 -5.56
N GLY A 174 -14.31 1.30 -6.38
CA GLY A 174 -14.95 0.44 -7.38
C GLY A 174 -13.96 -0.01 -8.48
N ALA A 175 -13.15 0.94 -8.97
CA ALA A 175 -12.10 0.65 -9.95
C ALA A 175 -11.03 -0.32 -9.41
N VAL A 176 -10.59 -0.17 -8.14
CA VAL A 176 -9.66 -1.13 -7.48
C VAL A 176 -10.19 -2.56 -7.58
N GLN A 177 -11.47 -2.78 -7.30
CA GLN A 177 -12.06 -4.12 -7.37
C GLN A 177 -12.12 -4.68 -8.79
N ALA A 178 -12.41 -3.83 -9.77
CA ALA A 178 -12.40 -4.23 -11.18
C ALA A 178 -10.99 -4.58 -11.65
N LEU A 179 -10.00 -3.74 -11.32
CA LEU A 179 -8.59 -3.98 -11.64
C LEU A 179 -8.05 -5.26 -10.97
N MET A 180 -8.39 -5.50 -9.72
CA MET A 180 -7.99 -6.72 -9.01
C MET A 180 -8.45 -7.98 -9.77
N ARG A 181 -9.71 -8.01 -10.23
CA ARG A 181 -10.22 -9.14 -11.04
C ARG A 181 -9.47 -9.28 -12.36
N SER A 182 -9.19 -8.16 -13.04
CA SER A 182 -8.44 -8.16 -14.29
C SER A 182 -6.99 -8.61 -14.10
N PHE A 183 -6.33 -8.16 -13.05
CA PHE A 183 -4.97 -8.61 -12.72
C PHE A 183 -4.94 -10.10 -12.40
N SER A 184 -5.89 -10.61 -11.61
CA SER A 184 -6.00 -12.03 -11.30
C SER A 184 -6.13 -12.89 -12.56
N MET A 185 -6.93 -12.46 -13.53
CA MET A 185 -7.07 -13.15 -14.81
C MET A 185 -5.81 -13.05 -15.68
N ALA A 186 -5.19 -11.88 -15.73
CA ALA A 186 -4.00 -11.64 -16.57
C ALA A 186 -2.73 -12.33 -16.03
N LEU A 187 -2.68 -12.64 -14.74
CA LEU A 187 -1.51 -13.22 -14.07
C LEU A 187 -1.71 -14.71 -13.72
N MET A 188 -2.84 -15.31 -14.10
CA MET A 188 -3.20 -16.67 -13.72
C MET A 188 -2.14 -17.72 -14.13
N ASP A 189 -1.45 -17.51 -15.23
CA ASP A 189 -0.41 -18.42 -15.73
C ASP A 189 0.97 -18.18 -15.07
N GLN A 190 1.08 -17.22 -14.17
CA GLN A 190 2.32 -16.85 -13.48
C GLN A 190 2.33 -17.29 -12.00
N GLY A 191 1.22 -17.83 -11.51
CA GLY A 191 1.06 -18.28 -10.13
C GLY A 191 0.06 -17.48 -9.31
#